data_cd9b3c240edd60f215e0ca618834174e
#
_entry.id   cd9b3c240edd60f215e0ca618834174e
#
_cell.length_a   1.000
_cell.length_b   1.000
_cell.length_c   1.000
_cell.angle_alpha   90.00
_cell.angle_beta   90.00
_cell.angle_gamma   90.00
#
_symmetry.space_group_name_H-M   'P 1'
#
loop_
_entity.id
_entity.type
_entity.pdbx_description
1 polymer ?
#
loop_
_entity_poly.entity_id
_entity_poly.type
_entity_poly.pdbx_seq_one_letter_code
_entity_poly.pdbx_strand_id
1 'polypeptide(L)'
;YAKYVLQVDTKEDSARVAKFYLGASELDLFANTYDNGDGEAGVDVATVIDNLIAPNFEATGTLTFDVTSEVKATLGLDNRTKVETNLPDDVQEDLKVVIGDTSTGIVYSGTVYDLSHGGFSFAKIKDISAHTVGSTITVPVTVSWALENGKDELETNLANAQATGDFEKEFTLSLVAGAVLTQVD
;
A
#
# COMPACT_ATOMS: atom_id res chain seq x y z
N TYR A 1 19.58 -6.23 -14.60
CA TYR A 1 20.43 -6.33 -15.80
C TYR A 1 19.65 -7.09 -16.86
N ALA A 2 19.31 -6.45 -17.98
CA ALA A 2 18.76 -7.15 -19.11
C ALA A 2 19.90 -7.93 -19.80
N LYS A 3 19.82 -9.23 -19.82
CA LYS A 3 20.71 -10.02 -20.66
C LYS A 3 20.15 -9.99 -22.08
N TYR A 4 20.89 -9.38 -22.99
CA TYR A 4 20.61 -9.42 -24.40
C TYR A 4 21.49 -10.52 -25.01
N VAL A 5 20.88 -11.42 -25.76
CA VAL A 5 21.64 -12.29 -26.67
C VAL A 5 21.41 -11.75 -28.07
N LEU A 6 22.43 -11.10 -28.65
CA LEU A 6 22.45 -10.72 -30.03
C LEU A 6 23.31 -11.74 -30.78
N GLN A 7 22.68 -12.58 -31.60
CA GLN A 7 23.42 -13.35 -32.61
C GLN A 7 23.24 -12.67 -33.96
N VAL A 8 24.34 -12.22 -34.49
CA VAL A 8 24.42 -11.70 -35.87
C VAL A 8 25.06 -12.78 -36.72
N ASP A 9 24.26 -13.47 -37.50
CA ASP A 9 24.76 -14.36 -38.55
C ASP A 9 24.62 -13.70 -39.92
N THR A 10 25.41 -14.11 -40.90
CA THR A 10 25.43 -13.55 -42.23
C THR A 10 24.17 -13.80 -43.06
N LYS A 11 23.17 -14.43 -42.47
CA LYS A 11 21.82 -14.50 -42.96
C LYS A 11 20.93 -13.72 -42.03
N GLU A 12 20.01 -12.92 -42.57
CA GLU A 12 19.09 -12.03 -41.83
C GLU A 12 18.50 -12.74 -40.63
N ASP A 13 19.15 -12.63 -39.50
CA ASP A 13 18.61 -13.02 -38.19
C ASP A 13 18.23 -11.75 -37.42
N SER A 14 17.01 -11.67 -36.97
CA SER A 14 16.51 -10.51 -36.22
C SER A 14 16.19 -10.93 -34.80
N ALA A 15 16.84 -10.30 -33.85
CA ALA A 15 16.49 -10.41 -32.43
C ALA A 15 15.72 -9.18 -31.98
N ARG A 16 14.71 -9.38 -31.15
CA ARG A 16 14.00 -8.29 -30.47
C ARG A 16 14.20 -8.37 -28.95
N VAL A 17 14.07 -7.24 -28.31
CA VAL A 17 14.08 -7.18 -26.85
C VAL A 17 12.83 -7.89 -26.30
N ALA A 18 12.99 -8.67 -25.25
CA ALA A 18 11.88 -9.31 -24.55
C ALA A 18 10.88 -8.26 -24.05
N LYS A 19 9.61 -8.53 -24.22
CA LYS A 19 8.54 -7.66 -23.71
C LYS A 19 8.44 -7.81 -22.20
N PHE A 20 8.34 -6.66 -21.55
CA PHE A 20 8.33 -6.55 -20.11
C PHE A 20 7.47 -5.36 -19.72
N TYR A 21 6.38 -5.60 -19.01
CA TYR A 21 5.41 -4.56 -18.65
C TYR A 21 4.89 -4.78 -17.22
N LEU A 22 4.80 -3.70 -16.51
CA LEU A 22 4.15 -3.63 -15.19
C LEU A 22 3.23 -2.40 -15.15
N GLY A 23 1.94 -2.64 -14.95
CA GLY A 23 0.95 -1.64 -14.62
C GLY A 23 0.47 -1.79 -13.19
N ALA A 24 0.01 -0.71 -12.59
CA ALA A 24 -0.62 -0.72 -11.28
C ALA A 24 -1.88 0.13 -11.30
N SER A 25 -2.92 -0.34 -10.61
CA SER A 25 -4.12 0.45 -10.36
C SER A 25 -3.93 1.35 -9.15
N GLU A 26 -4.71 2.41 -9.08
CA GLU A 26 -4.78 3.27 -7.90
C GLU A 26 -5.25 2.46 -6.69
N LEU A 27 -4.64 2.71 -5.54
CA LEU A 27 -5.01 2.11 -4.27
C LEU A 27 -6.03 3.00 -3.57
N ASP A 28 -7.26 2.53 -3.45
CA ASP A 28 -8.31 3.16 -2.66
C ASP A 28 -8.38 2.49 -1.28
N LEU A 29 -7.57 3.00 -0.34
CA LEU A 29 -7.38 2.40 0.97
C LEU A 29 -8.29 3.01 2.04
N PHE A 30 -8.50 4.33 1.98
CA PHE A 30 -9.21 5.05 3.04
C PHE A 30 -10.65 5.41 2.71
N ALA A 31 -11.18 4.93 1.59
CA ALA A 31 -12.59 5.06 1.28
C ALA A 31 -13.41 4.32 2.35
N ASN A 32 -14.44 4.97 2.86
CA ASN A 32 -15.39 4.40 3.83
C ASN A 32 -14.76 3.92 5.16
N THR A 33 -13.68 4.53 5.62
CA THR A 33 -13.03 4.17 6.88
C THR A 33 -13.82 4.59 8.11
N TYR A 34 -14.69 5.56 7.99
CA TYR A 34 -15.50 6.08 9.08
C TYR A 34 -16.98 5.98 8.74
N ASP A 35 -17.69 5.09 9.44
CA ASP A 35 -19.14 5.02 9.43
C ASP A 35 -19.67 5.68 10.70
N ASN A 36 -20.34 6.82 10.54
CA ASN A 36 -21.00 7.51 11.66
C ASN A 36 -22.36 6.86 12.04
N GLY A 37 -22.61 5.65 11.53
CA GLY A 37 -23.89 5.03 11.59
C GLY A 37 -24.11 4.11 12.78
N ASP A 38 -24.31 4.65 13.95
CA ASP A 38 -25.19 4.00 14.90
C ASP A 38 -26.60 4.58 14.69
N GLY A 39 -27.40 3.85 13.95
CA GLY A 39 -28.79 4.22 13.69
C GLY A 39 -29.61 4.33 14.95
N GLU A 40 -29.43 5.38 15.72
CA GLU A 40 -30.44 5.86 16.63
C GLU A 40 -31.59 6.44 15.80
N ALA A 41 -32.74 5.88 15.96
CA ALA A 41 -33.98 6.31 15.28
C ALA A 41 -34.17 7.82 15.52
N GLY A 42 -33.92 8.64 14.51
CA GLY A 42 -34.19 10.08 14.53
C GLY A 42 -33.00 10.99 14.23
N VAL A 43 -31.80 10.47 14.00
CA VAL A 43 -30.67 11.22 13.50
C VAL A 43 -30.52 10.94 12.01
N ASP A 44 -30.42 11.98 11.22
CA ASP A 44 -30.24 11.89 9.78
C ASP A 44 -29.11 10.94 9.41
N VAL A 45 -29.42 10.13 8.41
CA VAL A 45 -28.58 9.15 7.70
C VAL A 45 -27.09 9.32 7.94
N ALA A 46 -26.47 8.25 8.43
CA ALA A 46 -25.04 8.08 8.48
C ALA A 46 -24.36 8.66 7.24
N THR A 47 -23.65 9.74 7.40
CA THR A 47 -22.83 10.30 6.34
C THR A 47 -21.50 9.56 6.41
N VAL A 48 -21.24 8.67 5.46
CA VAL A 48 -19.89 8.11 5.26
C VAL A 48 -19.00 9.28 4.89
N ILE A 49 -17.98 9.52 5.70
CA ILE A 49 -16.96 10.52 5.40
C ILE A 49 -15.78 9.76 4.80
N ASP A 50 -15.57 9.93 3.50
CA ASP A 50 -14.47 9.32 2.78
C ASP A 50 -13.12 9.88 3.28
N ASN A 51 -12.12 9.01 3.34
CA ASN A 51 -10.74 9.35 3.68
C ASN A 51 -10.55 9.91 5.11
N LEU A 52 -11.45 9.62 6.03
CA LEU A 52 -11.31 9.96 7.44
C LEU A 52 -10.72 8.79 8.22
N ILE A 53 -9.72 9.08 9.05
CA ILE A 53 -9.16 8.12 10.02
C ILE A 53 -9.40 8.62 11.45
N ALA A 54 -9.69 7.70 12.36
CA ALA A 54 -9.91 7.96 13.77
C ALA A 54 -9.38 6.78 14.61
N PRO A 55 -9.10 6.95 15.89
CA PRO A 55 -8.79 5.82 16.76
C PRO A 55 -9.81 4.68 16.60
N ASN A 56 -9.33 3.45 16.64
CA ASN A 56 -10.09 2.23 16.40
C ASN A 56 -10.61 2.01 14.96
N PHE A 57 -10.02 2.68 13.96
CA PHE A 57 -10.35 2.40 12.58
C PHE A 57 -9.55 1.19 12.03
N GLU A 58 -10.10 0.57 11.02
CA GLU A 58 -9.40 -0.35 10.13
C GLU A 58 -9.76 -0.01 8.69
N ALA A 59 -8.74 0.27 7.89
CA ALA A 59 -8.87 0.51 6.47
C ALA A 59 -8.32 -0.68 5.69
N THR A 60 -9.06 -1.16 4.69
CA THR A 60 -8.62 -2.23 3.79
C THR A 60 -8.72 -1.81 2.35
N GLY A 61 -7.71 -2.12 1.59
CA GLY A 61 -7.66 -1.88 0.15
C GLY A 61 -6.95 -3.01 -0.56
N THR A 62 -6.83 -2.90 -1.87
CA THR A 62 -6.19 -3.91 -2.70
C THR A 62 -5.22 -3.26 -3.67
N LEU A 63 -3.95 -3.65 -3.61
CA LEU A 63 -2.98 -3.37 -4.66
C LEU A 63 -3.25 -4.31 -5.83
N THR A 64 -3.38 -3.77 -7.03
CA THR A 64 -3.62 -4.53 -8.25
C THR A 64 -2.52 -4.23 -9.27
N PHE A 65 -1.89 -5.29 -9.77
CA PHE A 65 -0.80 -5.21 -10.75
C PHE A 65 -1.16 -6.00 -11.99
N ASP A 66 -0.92 -5.41 -13.16
CA ASP A 66 -1.00 -6.10 -14.45
C ASP A 66 0.42 -6.36 -14.96
N VAL A 67 0.73 -7.63 -15.17
CA VAL A 67 2.08 -8.08 -15.50
C VAL A 67 2.10 -8.80 -16.83
N THR A 68 3.03 -8.40 -17.68
CA THR A 68 3.42 -9.15 -18.87
C THR A 68 4.94 -9.34 -18.86
N SER A 69 5.41 -10.58 -19.02
CA SER A 69 6.83 -10.89 -19.10
C SER A 69 7.09 -12.08 -20.01
N GLU A 70 7.96 -11.91 -20.99
CA GLU A 70 8.41 -13.00 -21.85
C GLU A 70 9.50 -13.87 -21.20
N VAL A 71 10.09 -13.38 -20.14
CA VAL A 71 11.15 -14.03 -19.35
C VAL A 71 10.69 -14.25 -17.93
N LYS A 72 11.37 -15.11 -17.17
CA LYS A 72 11.12 -15.25 -15.73
C LYS A 72 11.43 -13.95 -15.03
N ALA A 73 10.57 -13.56 -14.10
CA ALA A 73 10.71 -12.32 -13.35
C ALA A 73 10.20 -12.48 -11.90
N THR A 74 10.51 -11.51 -11.07
CA THR A 74 9.96 -11.37 -9.72
C THR A 74 9.25 -10.03 -9.61
N LEU A 75 7.99 -10.05 -9.21
CA LEU A 75 7.23 -8.87 -8.80
C LEU A 75 7.47 -8.62 -7.31
N GLY A 76 7.79 -7.40 -6.96
CA GLY A 76 7.98 -6.98 -5.57
C GLY A 76 7.67 -5.52 -5.35
N LEU A 77 7.79 -5.11 -4.08
CA LEU A 77 7.79 -3.71 -3.66
C LEU A 77 9.23 -3.32 -3.33
N ASP A 78 9.63 -2.12 -3.68
CA ASP A 78 10.96 -1.58 -3.42
C ASP A 78 10.95 -0.42 -2.41
N ASN A 79 12.09 0.21 -2.19
CA ASN A 79 12.29 1.28 -1.22
C ASN A 79 11.53 2.59 -1.50
N ARG A 80 10.79 2.68 -2.59
CA ARG A 80 9.83 3.76 -2.85
C ARG A 80 8.52 3.57 -2.10
N THR A 81 8.31 2.36 -1.53
CA THR A 81 7.18 2.08 -0.66
C THR A 81 7.36 2.84 0.64
N LYS A 82 6.46 3.75 0.92
CA LYS A 82 6.53 4.66 2.07
C LYS A 82 5.15 5.13 2.49
N VAL A 83 5.09 5.66 3.70
CA VAL A 83 3.98 6.49 4.16
C VAL A 83 4.44 7.94 4.24
N GLU A 84 3.61 8.85 3.77
CA GLU A 84 3.74 10.28 3.97
C GLU A 84 2.67 10.72 4.97
N THR A 85 3.10 11.34 6.07
CA THR A 85 2.20 11.73 7.15
C THR A 85 2.82 12.88 7.96
N ASN A 86 1.96 13.69 8.56
CA ASN A 86 2.33 14.70 9.58
C ASN A 86 1.79 14.35 10.96
N LEU A 87 1.31 13.12 11.15
CA LEU A 87 0.95 12.62 12.47
C LEU A 87 2.18 12.62 13.41
N PRO A 88 1.99 12.85 14.72
CA PRO A 88 3.07 12.68 15.70
C PRO A 88 3.65 11.26 15.68
N ASP A 89 4.94 11.13 15.96
CA ASP A 89 5.67 9.86 15.86
C ASP A 89 5.09 8.77 16.76
N ASP A 90 4.66 9.12 17.96
CA ASP A 90 4.02 8.21 18.92
C ASP A 90 2.67 7.66 18.41
N VAL A 91 1.92 8.45 17.65
CA VAL A 91 0.71 8.00 16.95
C VAL A 91 1.10 7.10 15.77
N GLN A 92 2.14 7.45 15.02
CA GLN A 92 2.62 6.64 13.90
C GLN A 92 3.07 5.23 14.34
N GLU A 93 3.62 5.09 15.55
CA GLU A 93 4.02 3.81 16.14
C GLU A 93 2.81 2.90 16.44
N ASP A 94 1.64 3.48 16.70
CA ASP A 94 0.42 2.74 17.01
C ASP A 94 -0.38 2.32 15.78
N LEU A 95 -0.13 2.95 14.63
CA LEU A 95 -0.76 2.58 13.38
C LEU A 95 -0.01 1.42 12.72
N LYS A 96 -0.71 0.30 12.52
CA LYS A 96 -0.16 -0.90 11.87
C LYS A 96 -0.48 -0.89 10.38
N VAL A 97 0.50 -1.31 9.59
CA VAL A 97 0.36 -1.55 8.15
C VAL A 97 0.70 -2.99 7.85
N VAL A 98 -0.21 -3.69 7.18
CA VAL A 98 0.00 -5.05 6.69
C VAL A 98 -0.26 -5.06 5.19
N ILE A 99 0.71 -5.55 4.42
CA ILE A 99 0.60 -5.80 2.98
C ILE A 99 0.63 -7.31 2.77
N GLY A 100 -0.38 -7.84 2.12
CA GLY A 100 -0.65 -9.27 2.05
C GLY A 100 -1.53 -9.75 3.19
N ASP A 101 -1.86 -11.03 3.16
CA ASP A 101 -2.63 -11.72 4.19
C ASP A 101 -2.14 -13.18 4.36
N THR A 102 -2.82 -13.94 5.21
CA THR A 102 -2.47 -15.35 5.44
C THR A 102 -2.73 -16.24 4.22
N SER A 103 -3.58 -15.85 3.29
CA SER A 103 -3.92 -16.61 2.08
C SER A 103 -2.99 -16.31 0.91
N THR A 104 -2.57 -15.06 0.76
CA THR A 104 -1.66 -14.59 -0.30
C THR A 104 -0.20 -14.57 0.14
N GLY A 105 0.05 -14.69 1.43
CA GLY A 105 1.34 -14.50 2.08
C GLY A 105 1.52 -13.04 2.54
N ILE A 106 2.11 -12.88 3.72
CA ILE A 106 2.46 -11.56 4.26
C ILE A 106 3.69 -11.05 3.51
N VAL A 107 3.52 -9.93 2.79
CA VAL A 107 4.59 -9.23 2.06
C VAL A 107 5.34 -8.29 3.01
N TYR A 108 4.58 -7.56 3.83
CA TYR A 108 5.10 -6.63 4.83
C TYR A 108 4.15 -6.55 6.02
N SER A 109 4.72 -6.41 7.22
CA SER A 109 4.00 -6.07 8.43
C SER A 109 4.88 -5.19 9.31
N GLY A 110 4.39 -4.01 9.65
CA GLY A 110 5.11 -3.02 10.45
C GLY A 110 4.21 -1.87 10.86
N THR A 111 4.79 -0.73 11.18
CA THR A 111 4.08 0.46 11.60
C THR A 111 4.13 1.55 10.53
N VAL A 112 3.24 2.54 10.67
CA VAL A 112 3.33 3.78 9.88
C VAL A 112 4.64 4.49 10.14
N TYR A 113 5.14 4.46 11.39
CA TYR A 113 6.43 5.04 11.74
C TYR A 113 7.58 4.44 10.91
N ASP A 114 7.65 3.10 10.80
CA ASP A 114 8.68 2.44 10.00
C ASP A 114 8.63 2.89 8.53
N LEU A 115 7.44 2.95 7.95
CA LEU A 115 7.28 3.32 6.54
C LEU A 115 7.51 4.81 6.27
N SER A 116 7.23 5.69 7.23
CA SER A 116 7.46 7.13 7.09
C SER A 116 8.94 7.50 7.26
N HIS A 117 9.71 6.66 7.97
CA HIS A 117 11.13 6.87 8.25
C HIS A 117 12.07 6.01 7.38
N GLY A 118 11.57 5.45 6.29
CA GLY A 118 12.38 4.72 5.32
C GLY A 118 12.77 3.30 5.76
N GLY A 119 12.00 2.70 6.65
CA GLY A 119 12.21 1.33 7.15
C GLY A 119 11.88 0.21 6.13
N PHE A 120 11.44 0.57 4.93
CA PHE A 120 11.14 -0.41 3.88
C PHE A 120 12.27 -0.51 2.86
N SER A 121 12.75 -1.71 2.60
CA SER A 121 13.82 -1.94 1.61
C SER A 121 13.29 -2.65 0.35
N PHE A 122 12.90 -3.88 0.50
CA PHE A 122 12.35 -4.72 -0.58
C PHE A 122 11.50 -5.85 0.01
N ALA A 123 10.38 -6.17 -0.65
CA ALA A 123 9.59 -7.35 -0.35
C ALA A 123 9.07 -7.99 -1.64
N LYS A 124 9.32 -9.29 -1.78
CA LYS A 124 8.81 -10.07 -2.90
C LYS A 124 7.30 -10.29 -2.74
N ILE A 125 6.55 -10.06 -3.82
CA ILE A 125 5.13 -10.41 -3.91
C ILE A 125 4.98 -11.78 -4.54
N LYS A 126 5.54 -11.96 -5.76
CA LYS A 126 5.32 -13.18 -6.55
C LYS A 126 6.40 -13.42 -7.60
N ASP A 127 6.72 -14.68 -7.84
CA ASP A 127 7.50 -15.09 -8.99
C ASP A 127 6.60 -15.17 -10.23
N ILE A 128 7.08 -14.61 -11.33
CA ILE A 128 6.38 -14.53 -12.62
C ILE A 128 7.05 -15.50 -13.57
N SER A 129 6.26 -16.40 -14.12
CA SER A 129 6.74 -17.36 -15.13
C SER A 129 7.07 -16.66 -16.45
N ALA A 130 8.00 -17.24 -17.21
CA ALA A 130 8.22 -16.81 -18.58
C ALA A 130 6.93 -16.98 -19.41
N HIS A 131 6.77 -16.13 -20.42
CA HIS A 131 5.59 -16.08 -21.30
C HIS A 131 4.26 -15.75 -20.59
N THR A 132 4.33 -15.03 -19.45
CA THR A 132 3.14 -14.46 -18.81
C THR A 132 2.63 -13.27 -19.61
N VAL A 133 1.35 -13.26 -19.95
CA VAL A 133 0.69 -12.19 -20.71
C VAL A 133 -0.54 -11.71 -19.95
N GLY A 134 -0.57 -10.43 -19.60
CA GLY A 134 -1.74 -9.77 -19.02
C GLY A 134 -2.24 -10.42 -17.71
N SER A 135 -1.33 -10.89 -16.87
CA SER A 135 -1.69 -11.49 -15.59
C SER A 135 -1.98 -10.41 -14.56
N THR A 136 -3.16 -10.47 -13.95
CA THR A 136 -3.55 -9.58 -12.85
C THR A 136 -3.19 -10.24 -11.52
N ILE A 137 -2.45 -9.51 -10.68
CA ILE A 137 -2.02 -9.94 -9.35
C ILE A 137 -2.56 -8.93 -8.35
N THR A 138 -3.25 -9.43 -7.33
CA THR A 138 -3.84 -8.61 -6.27
C THR A 138 -3.20 -8.93 -4.92
N VAL A 139 -2.96 -7.89 -4.13
CA VAL A 139 -2.39 -7.98 -2.78
C VAL A 139 -3.22 -7.09 -1.86
N PRO A 140 -3.84 -7.65 -0.81
CA PRO A 140 -4.59 -6.84 0.15
C PRO A 140 -3.65 -5.96 0.97
N VAL A 141 -4.15 -4.80 1.37
CA VAL A 141 -3.47 -3.87 2.28
C VAL A 141 -4.43 -3.50 3.39
N THR A 142 -3.94 -3.55 4.62
CA THR A 142 -4.70 -3.14 5.79
C THR A 142 -3.89 -2.12 6.59
N VAL A 143 -4.53 -1.02 6.95
CA VAL A 143 -4.02 -0.05 7.93
C VAL A 143 -4.99 0.00 9.09
N SER A 144 -4.50 -0.15 10.30
CA SER A 144 -5.34 -0.16 11.49
C SER A 144 -4.72 0.65 12.63
N TRP A 145 -5.59 1.24 13.44
CA TRP A 145 -5.23 1.99 14.64
C TRP A 145 -5.99 1.39 15.82
N ALA A 146 -5.35 0.48 16.53
CA ALA A 146 -5.96 -0.14 17.70
C ALA A 146 -5.94 0.82 18.90
N LEU A 147 -7.05 0.87 19.63
CA LEU A 147 -7.09 1.53 20.92
C LEU A 147 -6.23 0.74 21.92
N GLU A 148 -5.15 1.33 22.38
CA GLU A 148 -4.35 0.76 23.45
C GLU A 148 -4.70 1.42 24.79
N ASN A 149 -5.04 0.60 25.79
CA ASN A 149 -5.26 1.06 27.15
C ASN A 149 -3.99 1.79 27.67
N GLY A 150 -4.13 3.08 27.96
CA GLY A 150 -3.06 3.93 28.50
C GLY A 150 -2.63 5.08 27.60
N LYS A 151 -3.16 5.18 26.36
CA LYS A 151 -2.90 6.30 25.45
C LYS A 151 -4.13 7.19 25.20
N ASP A 152 -5.18 7.02 26.00
CA ASP A 152 -6.45 7.77 25.91
C ASP A 152 -6.23 9.29 25.94
N GLU A 153 -5.20 9.76 26.65
CA GLU A 153 -4.90 11.17 26.76
C GLU A 153 -4.31 11.72 25.46
N LEU A 154 -3.44 10.97 24.79
CA LEU A 154 -2.85 11.34 23.50
C LEU A 154 -3.93 11.34 22.40
N GLU A 155 -4.75 10.31 22.36
CA GLU A 155 -5.85 10.17 21.40
C GLU A 155 -6.90 11.26 21.61
N THR A 156 -7.22 11.56 22.88
CA THR A 156 -8.12 12.66 23.25
C THR A 156 -7.53 14.01 22.85
N ASN A 157 -6.24 14.22 23.06
CA ASN A 157 -5.58 15.47 22.68
C ASN A 157 -5.53 15.66 21.16
N LEU A 158 -5.33 14.58 20.41
CA LEU A 158 -5.38 14.62 18.95
C LEU A 158 -6.78 14.96 18.45
N ALA A 159 -7.81 14.30 19.01
CA ALA A 159 -9.21 14.58 18.71
C ALA A 159 -9.61 16.00 19.12
N ASN A 160 -9.15 16.48 20.27
CA ASN A 160 -9.41 17.84 20.75
C ASN A 160 -8.69 18.91 19.91
N ALA A 161 -7.48 18.64 19.44
CA ALA A 161 -6.77 19.55 18.54
C ALA A 161 -7.53 19.74 17.22
N GLN A 162 -8.23 18.70 16.77
CA GLN A 162 -9.14 18.76 15.62
C GLN A 162 -10.47 19.47 15.96
N ALA A 163 -11.01 19.26 17.18
CA ALA A 163 -12.32 19.76 17.59
C ALA A 163 -12.32 21.23 18.04
N THR A 164 -11.21 21.76 18.55
CA THR A 164 -11.14 23.12 19.11
C THR A 164 -10.86 24.22 18.10
N GLY A 165 -10.98 23.90 16.80
CA GLY A 165 -10.92 24.92 15.75
C GLY A 165 -9.53 25.38 15.36
N ASP A 166 -8.49 24.73 15.84
CA ASP A 166 -7.15 24.85 15.27
C ASP A 166 -7.07 24.03 13.97
N PHE A 167 -8.11 24.23 13.12
CA PHE A 167 -8.23 23.61 11.79
C PHE A 167 -7.10 24.00 10.83
N GLU A 168 -6.11 24.77 11.28
CA GLU A 168 -4.92 25.08 10.52
C GLU A 168 -3.95 23.87 10.41
N LYS A 169 -4.14 22.83 11.23
CA LYS A 169 -3.35 21.58 11.16
C LYS A 169 -4.24 20.41 10.80
N GLU A 170 -4.38 20.19 9.52
CA GLU A 170 -4.92 18.94 9.01
C GLU A 170 -3.87 17.84 9.16
N PHE A 171 -4.22 16.75 9.86
CA PHE A 171 -3.40 15.53 9.89
C PHE A 171 -3.73 14.67 8.69
N THR A 172 -2.70 14.26 7.96
CA THR A 172 -2.84 13.48 6.73
C THR A 172 -2.02 12.21 6.81
N LEU A 173 -2.50 11.16 6.15
CA LEU A 173 -1.84 9.86 6.00
C LEU A 173 -1.99 9.40 4.55
N SER A 174 -0.88 9.11 3.90
CA SER A 174 -0.85 8.64 2.51
C SER A 174 0.13 7.48 2.37
N LEU A 175 -0.32 6.35 1.82
CA LEU A 175 0.50 5.19 1.51
C LEU A 175 0.87 5.18 0.02
N VAL A 176 2.14 5.10 -0.27
CA VAL A 176 2.69 4.92 -1.63
C VAL A 176 3.33 3.55 -1.72
N ALA A 177 2.93 2.76 -2.70
CA ALA A 177 3.52 1.46 -2.99
C ALA A 177 4.41 1.56 -4.23
N GLY A 178 5.71 1.33 -4.05
CA GLY A 178 6.68 1.29 -5.15
C GLY A 178 6.81 -0.12 -5.71
N ALA A 179 6.14 -0.42 -6.83
CA ALA A 179 6.22 -1.73 -7.47
C ALA A 179 7.42 -1.84 -8.39
N VAL A 180 8.02 -3.03 -8.41
CA VAL A 180 9.15 -3.36 -9.28
C VAL A 180 8.99 -4.77 -9.86
N LEU A 181 9.31 -4.91 -11.14
CA LEU A 181 9.39 -6.19 -11.83
C LEU A 181 10.84 -6.40 -12.27
N THR A 182 11.47 -7.45 -11.75
CA THR A 182 12.89 -7.74 -11.98
C THR A 182 13.06 -9.06 -12.69
N GLN A 183 13.78 -9.08 -13.80
CA GLN A 183 14.15 -10.31 -14.50
C GLN A 183 15.01 -11.20 -13.60
N VAL A 184 14.70 -12.49 -13.59
CA VAL A 184 15.47 -13.53 -12.90
C VAL A 184 16.22 -14.36 -13.94
N ASP A 185 17.48 -14.65 -13.67
CA ASP A 185 18.35 -15.48 -14.51
C ASP A 185 17.96 -16.97 -14.43
#